data_0df291f14dbd5c16a11a5622c6a89440
#
_entry.id   0df291f14dbd5c16a11a5622c6a89440
#
_cell.length_a   1.000
_cell.length_b   1.000
_cell.length_c   1.000
_cell.angle_alpha   90.00
_cell.angle_beta   90.00
_cell.angle_gamma   90.00
#
_symmetry.space_group_name_H-M   'P 1'
#
loop_
_entity.id
_entity.type
_entity.pdbx_description
1 polymer ?
#
loop_
_entity_poly.entity_id
_entity_poly.type
_entity_poly.pdbx_seq_one_letter_code
_entity_poly.pdbx_strand_id
1 'polypeptide(L)'
;MARVLAELGDAENYPGGLAQLFLDGKLSELFAVILGAAITDDCAAFRAPMLSRTERAAIREAKHIIDAAIAYAPSCEELARQVHISAAKLSRGFSAIYGQSLHQYVIAERLETGARLLLENEKNVGEIAALVGYGKASNFAAAFRRRFGVAPREYRASHPNGRDS
;
A
#
# COMPACT_ATOMS: atom_id res chain seq x y z
N MET A 1 15.27 3.58 20.47
CA MET A 1 15.13 2.20 19.94
C MET A 1 16.31 1.32 20.30
N ALA A 2 17.56 1.67 19.96
CA ALA A 2 18.74 0.85 20.27
C ALA A 2 18.92 0.52 21.77
N ARG A 3 18.61 1.44 22.69
CA ARG A 3 18.71 1.23 24.15
C ARG A 3 17.70 0.20 24.66
N VAL A 4 16.45 0.25 24.20
CA VAL A 4 15.39 -0.70 24.61
C VAL A 4 15.70 -2.11 24.11
N LEU A 5 16.26 -2.26 22.91
CA LEU A 5 16.69 -3.54 22.35
C LEU A 5 17.89 -4.12 23.08
N ALA A 6 18.83 -3.30 23.55
CA ALA A 6 19.97 -3.76 24.36
C ALA A 6 19.52 -4.30 25.73
N GLU A 7 18.54 -3.64 26.35
CA GLU A 7 18.00 -4.03 27.66
C GLU A 7 17.13 -5.31 27.61
N LEU A 8 16.64 -5.74 26.44
CA LEU A 8 15.93 -7.02 26.28
C LEU A 8 16.82 -8.24 26.54
N GLY A 9 18.14 -8.11 26.31
CA GLY A 9 19.12 -9.15 26.63
C GLY A 9 19.29 -9.42 28.13
N ASP A 10 18.89 -8.50 28.99
CA ASP A 10 19.00 -8.63 30.45
C ASP A 10 17.89 -9.47 31.08
N ALA A 11 16.90 -9.91 30.29
CA ALA A 11 15.79 -10.74 30.81
C ALA A 11 16.25 -12.06 31.44
N GLU A 12 17.39 -12.61 31.01
CA GLU A 12 17.98 -13.83 31.54
C GLU A 12 18.47 -13.67 33.01
N ASN A 13 18.64 -12.44 33.49
CA ASN A 13 19.08 -12.14 34.86
C ASN A 13 17.95 -12.16 35.89
N TYR A 14 16.69 -12.37 35.47
CA TYR A 14 15.53 -12.38 36.36
C TYR A 14 14.96 -13.79 36.51
N PRO A 15 14.70 -14.29 37.77
CA PRO A 15 14.15 -15.60 37.99
C PRO A 15 12.66 -15.70 37.63
N GLY A 16 12.29 -16.72 36.85
CA GLY A 16 10.91 -17.18 36.65
C GLY A 16 9.92 -16.09 36.18
N GLY A 17 8.85 -15.87 36.94
CA GLY A 17 7.78 -14.95 36.61
C GLY A 17 8.16 -13.46 36.54
N LEU A 18 9.30 -13.07 37.14
CA LEU A 18 9.83 -11.71 37.06
C LEU A 18 10.41 -11.41 35.67
N ALA A 19 11.01 -12.39 35.00
CA ALA A 19 11.49 -12.23 33.62
C ALA A 19 10.35 -11.92 32.66
N GLN A 20 9.21 -12.57 32.85
CA GLN A 20 8.00 -12.32 32.02
C GLN A 20 7.46 -10.91 32.25
N LEU A 21 7.37 -10.47 33.49
CA LEU A 21 6.92 -9.10 33.81
C LEU A 21 7.86 -8.02 33.26
N PHE A 22 9.18 -8.31 33.31
CA PHE A 22 10.19 -7.42 32.72
C PHE A 22 10.06 -7.33 31.19
N LEU A 23 9.86 -8.48 30.49
CA LEU A 23 9.66 -8.52 29.05
C LEU A 23 8.38 -7.81 28.65
N ASP A 24 7.26 -8.02 29.37
CA ASP A 24 5.99 -7.34 29.10
C ASP A 24 6.12 -5.82 29.28
N GLY A 25 6.87 -5.36 30.30
CA GLY A 25 7.19 -3.96 30.49
C GLY A 25 8.02 -3.37 29.34
N LYS A 26 9.04 -4.10 28.90
CA LYS A 26 9.90 -3.68 27.78
C LYS A 26 9.20 -3.71 26.43
N LEU A 27 8.32 -4.68 26.20
CA LEU A 27 7.45 -4.70 25.02
C LEU A 27 6.50 -3.50 25.00
N SER A 28 5.90 -3.16 26.15
CA SER A 28 5.03 -1.99 26.26
C SER A 28 5.79 -0.68 26.02
N GLU A 29 7.03 -0.56 26.50
CA GLU A 29 7.91 0.58 26.24
C GLU A 29 8.27 0.69 24.74
N LEU A 30 8.62 -0.46 24.11
CA LEU A 30 8.91 -0.53 22.68
C LEU A 30 7.68 -0.15 21.85
N PHE A 31 6.50 -0.63 22.24
CA PHE A 31 5.23 -0.26 21.62
C PHE A 31 4.95 1.24 21.73
N ALA A 32 5.17 1.82 22.91
CA ALA A 32 5.00 3.25 23.15
C ALA A 32 5.98 4.09 22.31
N VAL A 33 7.23 3.64 22.13
CA VAL A 33 8.23 4.31 21.27
C VAL A 33 7.85 4.21 19.80
N ILE A 34 7.38 3.05 19.35
CA ILE A 34 6.92 2.84 17.95
C ILE A 34 5.66 3.65 17.68
N LEU A 35 4.66 3.60 18.59
CA LEU A 35 3.46 4.43 18.47
C LEU A 35 3.79 5.92 18.57
N GLY A 36 4.67 6.30 19.49
CA GLY A 36 5.11 7.68 19.62
C GLY A 36 5.82 8.19 18.36
N ALA A 37 6.67 7.38 17.73
CA ALA A 37 7.28 7.70 16.44
C ALA A 37 6.24 7.75 15.31
N ALA A 38 5.29 6.81 15.29
CA ALA A 38 4.19 6.81 14.33
C ALA A 38 3.25 8.02 14.52
N ILE A 39 2.95 8.39 15.78
CA ILE A 39 2.10 9.54 16.10
C ILE A 39 2.83 10.88 15.86
N THR A 40 4.14 10.95 16.06
CA THR A 40 4.90 12.18 15.75
C THR A 40 5.09 12.37 14.26
N ASP A 41 5.23 11.30 13.47
CA ASP A 41 5.14 11.38 12.00
C ASP A 41 3.70 11.73 11.55
N ASP A 42 2.67 11.20 12.23
CA ASP A 42 1.26 11.42 11.89
C ASP A 42 0.75 12.79 12.37
N CYS A 43 1.31 13.37 13.43
CA CYS A 43 0.97 14.76 13.83
C CYS A 43 1.49 15.81 12.83
N ALA A 44 2.54 15.52 12.07
CA ALA A 44 2.90 16.31 10.89
C ALA A 44 1.96 16.02 9.70
N ALA A 45 1.38 14.81 9.63
CA ALA A 45 0.40 14.39 8.62
C ALA A 45 -1.02 14.93 8.92
N PHE A 46 -1.36 15.22 10.18
CA PHE A 46 -2.69 15.72 10.58
C PHE A 46 -2.91 17.23 10.29
N ARG A 47 -1.87 17.97 9.96
CA ARG A 47 -2.06 19.22 9.21
C ARG A 47 -2.21 18.84 7.75
N ALA A 48 -3.46 18.69 7.30
CA ALA A 48 -3.75 18.60 5.87
C ALA A 48 -2.91 19.66 5.16
N PRO A 49 -1.97 19.31 4.29
CA PRO A 49 -1.11 20.29 3.67
C PRO A 49 -2.03 21.28 2.97
N MET A 50 -1.88 22.58 3.26
CA MET A 50 -2.58 23.60 2.49
C MET A 50 -1.99 23.60 1.09
N LEU A 51 -2.49 22.65 0.28
CA LEU A 51 -2.05 22.48 -1.10
C LEU A 51 -2.50 23.67 -1.91
N SER A 52 -1.57 24.32 -2.55
CA SER A 52 -1.85 25.36 -3.53
C SER A 52 -2.70 24.80 -4.68
N ARG A 53 -3.31 25.68 -5.47
CA ARG A 53 -4.06 25.29 -6.68
C ARG A 53 -3.17 24.53 -7.67
N THR A 54 -1.91 24.94 -7.82
CA THR A 54 -0.91 24.30 -8.68
C THR A 54 -0.50 22.93 -8.17
N GLU A 55 -0.27 22.75 -6.87
CA GLU A 55 0.04 21.44 -6.30
C GLU A 55 -1.12 20.46 -6.43
N ARG A 56 -2.36 20.92 -6.24
CA ARG A 56 -3.56 20.07 -6.48
C ARG A 56 -3.68 19.65 -7.94
N ALA A 57 -3.35 20.54 -8.89
CA ALA A 57 -3.33 20.20 -10.30
C ALA A 57 -2.25 19.17 -10.63
N ALA A 58 -1.03 19.34 -10.12
CA ALA A 58 0.07 18.40 -10.29
C ALA A 58 -0.26 17.00 -9.72
N ILE A 59 -0.93 16.93 -8.56
CA ILE A 59 -1.33 15.65 -7.98
C ILE A 59 -2.41 14.94 -8.83
N ARG A 60 -3.36 15.69 -9.37
CA ARG A 60 -4.35 15.14 -10.31
C ARG A 60 -3.70 14.64 -11.59
N GLU A 61 -2.74 15.39 -12.11
CA GLU A 61 -1.98 14.98 -13.29
C GLU A 61 -1.19 13.70 -13.02
N ALA A 62 -0.53 13.58 -11.87
CA ALA A 62 0.15 12.35 -11.47
C ALA A 62 -0.81 11.15 -11.45
N LYS A 63 -2.05 11.33 -10.95
CA LYS A 63 -3.07 10.29 -11.00
C LYS A 63 -3.41 9.90 -12.45
N HIS A 64 -3.61 10.86 -13.34
CA HIS A 64 -3.89 10.59 -14.75
C HIS A 64 -2.76 9.79 -15.43
N ILE A 65 -1.50 10.12 -15.13
CA ILE A 65 -0.34 9.38 -15.65
C ILE A 65 -0.36 7.91 -15.17
N ILE A 66 -0.69 7.67 -13.91
CA ILE A 66 -0.84 6.31 -13.35
C ILE A 66 -1.97 5.56 -14.07
N ASP A 67 -3.13 6.18 -14.19
CA ASP A 67 -4.33 5.54 -14.79
C ASP A 67 -4.07 5.15 -16.26
N ALA A 68 -3.32 5.97 -16.98
CA ALA A 68 -2.98 5.72 -18.37
C ALA A 68 -1.96 4.59 -18.57
N ALA A 69 -1.12 4.30 -17.57
CA ALA A 69 -0.03 3.34 -17.67
C ALA A 69 0.06 2.41 -16.46
N ILE A 70 -1.07 1.86 -16.01
CA ILE A 70 -1.17 1.13 -14.74
C ILE A 70 -0.22 -0.07 -14.64
N ALA A 71 0.05 -0.77 -15.74
CA ALA A 71 0.97 -1.90 -15.80
C ALA A 71 2.41 -1.48 -15.50
N TYR A 72 2.81 -0.30 -15.95
CA TYR A 72 4.15 0.27 -15.86
C TYR A 72 4.12 1.62 -15.15
N ALA A 73 3.26 1.74 -14.12
CA ALA A 73 3.13 2.98 -13.36
C ALA A 73 4.50 3.47 -12.87
N PRO A 74 4.87 4.72 -13.16
CA PRO A 74 6.15 5.29 -12.75
C PRO A 74 6.29 5.30 -11.22
N SER A 75 7.53 5.31 -10.72
CA SER A 75 7.82 5.50 -9.31
C SER A 75 7.35 6.87 -8.80
N CYS A 76 7.24 7.04 -7.49
CA CYS A 76 6.87 8.34 -6.89
C CYS A 76 7.84 9.46 -7.30
N GLU A 77 9.14 9.15 -7.39
CA GLU A 77 10.19 10.08 -7.79
C GLU A 77 10.08 10.47 -9.26
N GLU A 78 9.77 9.51 -10.13
CA GLU A 78 9.56 9.76 -11.56
C GLU A 78 8.30 10.61 -11.80
N LEU A 79 7.19 10.27 -11.15
CA LEU A 79 5.96 11.06 -11.21
C LEU A 79 6.17 12.48 -10.72
N ALA A 80 6.85 12.64 -9.58
CA ALA A 80 7.13 13.94 -8.99
C ALA A 80 7.94 14.84 -9.95
N ARG A 81 8.91 14.25 -10.66
CA ARG A 81 9.68 14.96 -11.70
C ARG A 81 8.79 15.37 -12.87
N GLN A 82 7.91 14.47 -13.34
CA GLN A 82 7.00 14.76 -14.46
C GLN A 82 6.01 15.87 -14.14
N VAL A 83 5.50 15.92 -12.90
CA VAL A 83 4.53 16.93 -12.49
C VAL A 83 5.16 18.13 -11.75
N HIS A 84 6.50 18.24 -11.77
CA HIS A 84 7.28 19.38 -11.27
C HIS A 84 7.05 19.74 -9.79
N ILE A 85 6.87 18.73 -8.93
CA ILE A 85 6.83 18.87 -7.47
C ILE A 85 7.78 17.89 -6.81
N SER A 86 8.11 18.08 -5.52
CA SER A 86 8.95 17.10 -4.82
C SER A 86 8.18 15.81 -4.51
N ALA A 87 8.88 14.66 -4.47
CA ALA A 87 8.29 13.35 -4.14
C ALA A 87 7.57 13.39 -2.77
N ALA A 88 8.14 14.09 -1.78
CA ALA A 88 7.51 14.26 -0.48
C ALA A 88 6.19 15.06 -0.54
N LYS A 89 6.12 16.09 -1.38
CA LYS A 89 4.87 16.84 -1.61
C LYS A 89 3.84 16.00 -2.36
N LEU A 90 4.27 15.24 -3.39
CA LEU A 90 3.41 14.35 -4.13
C LEU A 90 2.81 13.28 -3.21
N SER A 91 3.64 12.58 -2.43
CA SER A 91 3.20 11.51 -1.54
C SER A 91 2.19 12.00 -0.50
N ARG A 92 2.52 13.09 0.24
CA ARG A 92 1.61 13.67 1.24
C ARG A 92 0.34 14.23 0.64
N GLY A 93 0.47 14.96 -0.47
CA GLY A 93 -0.67 15.58 -1.13
C GLY A 93 -1.60 14.55 -1.77
N PHE A 94 -1.05 13.46 -2.32
CA PHE A 94 -1.84 12.37 -2.88
C PHE A 94 -2.66 11.68 -1.77
N SER A 95 -2.03 11.36 -0.65
CA SER A 95 -2.72 10.77 0.51
C SER A 95 -3.79 11.69 1.08
N ALA A 96 -3.53 13.00 1.13
CA ALA A 96 -4.49 13.99 1.61
C ALA A 96 -5.72 14.15 0.70
N ILE A 97 -5.55 14.02 -0.64
CA ILE A 97 -6.65 14.17 -1.61
C ILE A 97 -7.43 12.87 -1.79
N TYR A 98 -6.73 11.72 -1.84
CA TYR A 98 -7.34 10.44 -2.21
C TYR A 98 -7.50 9.47 -1.04
N GLY A 99 -7.09 9.83 0.18
CA GLY A 99 -7.26 9.02 1.39
C GLY A 99 -6.39 7.75 1.45
N GLN A 100 -5.47 7.57 0.51
CA GLN A 100 -4.59 6.40 0.43
C GLN A 100 -3.23 6.79 -0.18
N SER A 101 -2.19 6.02 0.12
CA SER A 101 -0.88 6.27 -0.49
C SER A 101 -0.89 5.98 -2.00
N LEU A 102 0.02 6.62 -2.74
CA LEU A 102 0.18 6.40 -4.17
C LEU A 102 0.43 4.92 -4.51
N HIS A 103 1.23 4.22 -3.69
CA HIS A 103 1.48 2.79 -3.85
C HIS A 103 0.22 1.94 -3.65
N GLN A 104 -0.59 2.24 -2.61
CA GLN A 104 -1.87 1.56 -2.38
C GLN A 104 -2.84 1.79 -3.53
N TYR A 105 -2.88 3.01 -4.07
CA TYR A 105 -3.68 3.36 -5.23
C TYR A 105 -3.31 2.50 -6.45
N VAL A 106 -2.01 2.44 -6.80
CA VAL A 106 -1.53 1.63 -7.94
C VAL A 106 -1.90 0.15 -7.77
N ILE A 107 -1.72 -0.41 -6.57
CA ILE A 107 -2.10 -1.81 -6.30
C ILE A 107 -3.61 -2.02 -6.48
N ALA A 108 -4.43 -1.12 -5.94
CA ALA A 108 -5.89 -1.21 -6.06
C ALA A 108 -6.33 -1.18 -7.52
N GLU A 109 -5.85 -0.21 -8.31
CA GLU A 109 -6.19 -0.07 -9.73
C GLU A 109 -5.73 -1.27 -10.58
N ARG A 110 -4.55 -1.84 -10.30
CA ARG A 110 -4.07 -3.08 -10.94
C ARG A 110 -5.02 -4.24 -10.68
N LEU A 111 -5.50 -4.38 -9.46
CA LEU A 111 -6.40 -5.47 -9.07
C LEU A 111 -7.81 -5.28 -9.65
N GLU A 112 -8.33 -4.05 -9.67
CA GLU A 112 -9.63 -3.73 -10.29
C GLU A 112 -9.57 -3.95 -11.82
N THR A 113 -8.48 -3.55 -12.47
CA THR A 113 -8.25 -3.82 -13.90
C THR A 113 -8.14 -5.34 -14.15
N GLY A 114 -7.43 -6.06 -13.27
CA GLY A 114 -7.34 -7.52 -13.32
C GLY A 114 -8.70 -8.19 -13.17
N ALA A 115 -9.56 -7.70 -12.28
CA ALA A 115 -10.93 -8.21 -12.11
C ALA A 115 -11.77 -8.04 -13.38
N ARG A 116 -11.70 -6.87 -14.04
CA ARG A 116 -12.38 -6.67 -15.34
C ARG A 116 -11.89 -7.63 -16.42
N LEU A 117 -10.57 -7.77 -16.57
CA LEU A 117 -9.97 -8.68 -17.54
C LEU A 117 -10.33 -10.15 -17.28
N LEU A 118 -10.53 -10.55 -16.02
CA LEU A 118 -11.00 -11.88 -15.68
C LEU A 118 -12.42 -12.15 -16.19
N LEU A 119 -13.29 -11.15 -16.20
CA LEU A 119 -14.67 -11.25 -16.66
C LEU A 119 -14.78 -11.27 -18.19
N GLU A 120 -13.85 -10.66 -18.91
CA GLU A 120 -13.75 -10.73 -20.38
C GLU A 120 -13.42 -12.14 -20.89
N ASN A 121 -12.88 -13.01 -20.04
CA ASN A 121 -12.65 -14.46 -20.24
C ASN A 121 -11.75 -14.85 -21.42
N GLU A 122 -11.00 -13.91 -21.99
CA GLU A 122 -10.15 -14.15 -23.16
C GLU A 122 -8.73 -14.59 -22.79
N LYS A 123 -8.27 -14.25 -21.57
CA LYS A 123 -6.87 -14.41 -21.14
C LYS A 123 -6.76 -15.32 -19.93
N ASN A 124 -5.66 -16.05 -19.82
CA ASN A 124 -5.38 -16.81 -18.61
C ASN A 124 -4.89 -15.90 -17.47
N VAL A 125 -4.91 -16.42 -16.23
CA VAL A 125 -4.54 -15.62 -15.03
C VAL A 125 -3.10 -15.12 -15.10
N GLY A 126 -2.19 -15.87 -15.72
CA GLY A 126 -0.78 -15.45 -15.88
C GLY A 126 -0.63 -14.27 -16.84
N GLU A 127 -1.35 -14.30 -17.96
CA GLU A 127 -1.40 -13.20 -18.93
C GLU A 127 -2.00 -11.95 -18.30
N ILE A 128 -3.10 -12.08 -17.54
CA ILE A 128 -3.72 -10.97 -16.84
C ILE A 128 -2.76 -10.37 -15.80
N ALA A 129 -2.07 -11.22 -15.02
CA ALA A 129 -1.09 -10.76 -14.06
C ALA A 129 0.01 -9.90 -14.73
N ALA A 130 0.53 -10.34 -15.87
CA ALA A 130 1.52 -9.58 -16.63
C ALA A 130 0.95 -8.26 -17.17
N LEU A 131 -0.26 -8.27 -17.73
CA LEU A 131 -0.94 -7.09 -18.25
C LEU A 131 -1.21 -6.01 -17.21
N VAL A 132 -1.44 -6.42 -15.95
CA VAL A 132 -1.65 -5.45 -14.86
C VAL A 132 -0.36 -5.15 -14.08
N GLY A 133 0.80 -5.58 -14.57
CA GLY A 133 2.10 -5.20 -14.02
C GLY A 133 2.59 -6.05 -12.84
N TYR A 134 2.13 -7.30 -12.72
CA TYR A 134 2.69 -8.27 -11.77
C TYR A 134 3.70 -9.17 -12.46
N GLY A 135 4.93 -9.19 -11.97
CA GLY A 135 6.00 -10.04 -12.53
C GLY A 135 5.78 -11.55 -12.31
N LYS A 136 4.90 -11.95 -11.37
CA LYS A 136 4.55 -13.35 -11.09
C LYS A 136 3.04 -13.49 -10.88
N ALA A 137 2.42 -14.49 -11.51
CA ALA A 137 1.00 -14.79 -11.35
C ALA A 137 0.62 -15.13 -9.90
N SER A 138 1.52 -15.76 -9.14
CA SER A 138 1.31 -16.07 -7.72
C SER A 138 1.15 -14.81 -6.86
N ASN A 139 1.93 -13.75 -7.13
CA ASN A 139 1.84 -12.49 -6.41
C ASN A 139 0.51 -11.77 -6.71
N PHE A 140 0.09 -11.77 -7.97
CA PHE A 140 -1.21 -11.29 -8.38
C PHE A 140 -2.34 -12.06 -7.67
N ALA A 141 -2.32 -13.40 -7.71
CA ALA A 141 -3.36 -14.23 -7.11
C ALA A 141 -3.47 -14.01 -5.59
N ALA A 142 -2.34 -13.88 -4.89
CA ALA A 142 -2.31 -13.60 -3.46
C ALA A 142 -2.88 -12.22 -3.13
N ALA A 143 -2.50 -11.18 -3.89
CA ALA A 143 -3.00 -9.82 -3.73
C ALA A 143 -4.49 -9.74 -4.07
N PHE A 144 -4.92 -10.41 -5.13
CA PHE A 144 -6.30 -10.49 -5.58
C PHE A 144 -7.20 -11.13 -4.52
N ARG A 145 -6.79 -12.31 -4.00
CA ARG A 145 -7.54 -12.99 -2.93
C ARG A 145 -7.67 -12.11 -1.68
N ARG A 146 -6.63 -11.38 -1.31
CA ARG A 146 -6.69 -10.45 -0.17
C ARG A 146 -7.67 -9.31 -0.40
N ARG A 147 -7.82 -8.82 -1.63
CA ARG A 147 -8.70 -7.71 -2.00
C ARG A 147 -10.16 -8.15 -2.17
N PHE A 148 -10.40 -9.28 -2.86
CA PHE A 148 -11.74 -9.74 -3.28
C PHE A 148 -12.25 -10.96 -2.48
N GLY A 149 -11.45 -11.52 -1.57
CA GLY A 149 -11.82 -12.65 -0.72
C GLY A 149 -11.68 -14.03 -1.40
N VAL A 150 -11.63 -14.08 -2.73
CA VAL A 150 -11.58 -15.30 -3.54
C VAL A 150 -10.41 -15.29 -4.51
N ALA A 151 -9.97 -16.48 -4.97
CA ALA A 151 -8.90 -16.56 -5.97
C ALA A 151 -9.38 -16.10 -7.36
N PRO A 152 -8.48 -15.61 -8.26
CA PRO A 152 -8.85 -15.12 -9.59
C PRO A 152 -9.66 -16.10 -10.41
N ARG A 153 -9.34 -17.41 -10.32
CA ARG A 153 -10.08 -18.47 -11.04
C ARG A 153 -11.49 -18.65 -10.50
N GLU A 154 -11.66 -18.59 -9.18
CA GLU A 154 -12.96 -18.69 -8.52
C GLU A 154 -13.81 -17.45 -8.82
N TYR A 155 -13.19 -16.25 -8.81
CA TYR A 155 -13.84 -15.01 -9.20
C TYR A 155 -14.40 -15.07 -10.63
N ARG A 156 -13.64 -15.58 -11.59
CA ARG A 156 -14.09 -15.81 -12.97
C ARG A 156 -15.24 -16.81 -13.03
N ALA A 157 -15.17 -17.90 -12.29
CA ALA A 157 -16.20 -18.95 -12.30
C ALA A 157 -17.52 -18.49 -11.66
N SER A 158 -17.46 -17.64 -10.64
CA SER A 158 -18.64 -17.11 -9.96
C SER A 158 -19.35 -15.98 -10.71
N HIS A 159 -18.71 -15.44 -11.77
CA HIS A 159 -19.29 -14.42 -12.64
C HIS A 159 -19.28 -14.94 -14.09
N PRO A 160 -20.08 -15.97 -14.43
CA PRO A 160 -20.21 -16.44 -15.80
C PRO A 160 -20.75 -15.31 -16.65
N ASN A 161 -20.07 -15.01 -17.76
CA ASN A 161 -20.22 -13.87 -18.65
C ASN A 161 -21.64 -13.31 -18.75
N GLY A 162 -21.76 -12.00 -18.61
CA GLY A 162 -22.87 -11.21 -19.09
C GLY A 162 -22.95 -11.18 -20.64
N ARG A 163 -23.17 -12.34 -21.22
CA ARG A 163 -23.53 -12.51 -22.65
C ARG A 163 -25.00 -12.88 -22.78
N ASP A 164 -25.84 -12.30 -21.94
CA ASP A 164 -27.30 -12.33 -22.16
C ASP A 164 -27.88 -10.97 -21.72
N SER A 165 -27.77 -9.99 -22.62
CA SER A 165 -28.74 -8.90 -22.81
C SER A 165 -28.38 -8.13 -24.07
#